data_39df01efe6204ba953255ef4ac2695ed
#
_entry.id   39df01efe6204ba953255ef4ac2695ed
#
_cell.length_a   1.000
_cell.length_b   1.000
_cell.length_c   1.000
_cell.angle_alpha   90.00
_cell.angle_beta   90.00
_cell.angle_gamma   90.00
#
_symmetry.space_group_name_H-M   'P 1'
#
loop_
_entity.id
_entity.type
_entity.pdbx_description
1 polymer ?
#
loop_
_entity_poly.entity_id
_entity_poly.type
_entity_poly.pdbx_seq_one_letter_code
_entity_poly.pdbx_strand_id
1 'polypeptide(L)'
;RLIIEETSLKFKKIIIQKNDLIYSNIELRPKGIIVYIAEGLNRFSWVIPYYKLAIYKTPNYSIHSDGNFIRFSNDLNFKENLKFFKKLVNHKSLNNEQLNII
;
A
#
# COMPACT_ATOMS: atom_id res chain seq x y z
N ARG A 1 -5.54 -6.65 -7.49
CA ARG A 1 -4.65 -5.76 -8.26
C ARG A 1 -5.15 -4.33 -8.14
N LEU A 2 -4.27 -3.45 -7.71
CA LEU A 2 -4.59 -2.05 -7.47
C LEU A 2 -3.87 -1.18 -8.48
N ILE A 3 -4.46 -0.02 -8.79
CA ILE A 3 -3.84 0.97 -9.66
C ILE A 3 -3.34 2.12 -8.79
N ILE A 4 -2.08 2.51 -8.97
CA ILE A 4 -1.47 3.60 -8.22
C ILE A 4 -1.86 4.93 -8.88
N GLU A 5 -2.42 5.84 -8.09
CA GLU A 5 -2.80 7.18 -8.53
C GLU A 5 -1.66 8.18 -8.30
N GLU A 6 -1.04 8.13 -7.11
CA GLU A 6 0.00 9.07 -6.72
C GLU A 6 0.98 8.43 -5.76
N THR A 7 2.25 8.82 -5.83
CA THR A 7 3.28 8.37 -4.91
C THR A 7 4.14 9.54 -4.44
N SER A 8 4.87 9.32 -3.35
CA SER A 8 5.89 10.25 -2.87
C SER A 8 7.06 10.37 -3.86
N LEU A 9 7.85 11.43 -3.71
CA LEU A 9 8.98 11.71 -4.61
C LEU A 9 9.99 10.57 -4.71
N LYS A 10 10.23 9.85 -3.62
CA LYS A 10 11.15 8.71 -3.62
C LYS A 10 10.75 7.67 -4.65
N PHE A 11 9.46 7.35 -4.71
CA PHE A 11 8.95 6.37 -5.68
C PHE A 11 8.88 6.94 -7.09
N LYS A 12 8.59 8.24 -7.24
CA LYS A 12 8.57 8.90 -8.55
C LYS A 12 9.92 8.84 -9.25
N LYS A 13 11.01 8.86 -8.52
CA LYS A 13 12.37 8.71 -9.09
C LYS A 13 12.63 7.33 -9.64
N ILE A 14 12.00 6.31 -9.05
CA ILE A 14 12.14 4.92 -9.45
C ILE A 14 11.22 4.61 -10.64
N ILE A 15 10.04 5.21 -10.65
CA ILE A 15 9.02 5.01 -11.68
C ILE A 15 9.28 6.01 -12.81
N ILE A 16 9.76 5.51 -13.94
CA ILE A 16 10.24 6.34 -15.05
C ILE A 16 9.17 6.58 -16.11
N GLN A 17 8.27 5.63 -16.33
CA GLN A 17 7.28 5.74 -17.39
C GLN A 17 6.08 6.57 -16.95
N LYS A 18 5.67 7.51 -17.83
CA LYS A 18 4.61 8.46 -17.50
C LYS A 18 3.24 8.09 -18.09
N ASN A 19 3.19 7.19 -19.06
CA ASN A 19 1.98 6.90 -19.83
C ASN A 19 1.34 5.55 -19.53
N ASP A 20 2.01 4.67 -18.80
CA ASP A 20 1.49 3.36 -18.46
C ASP A 20 0.89 3.36 -17.07
N LEU A 21 -0.15 2.54 -16.90
CA LEU A 21 -0.71 2.30 -15.59
C LEU A 21 0.30 1.57 -14.71
N ILE A 22 0.38 2.00 -13.47
CA ILE A 22 1.25 1.38 -12.48
C ILE A 22 0.39 0.54 -11.56
N TYR A 23 0.67 -0.75 -11.50
CA TYR A 23 -0.12 -1.69 -10.72
C TYR A 23 0.59 -2.03 -9.41
N SER A 24 -0.21 -2.36 -8.41
CA SER A 24 0.29 -2.76 -7.12
C SER A 24 -0.48 -3.97 -6.61
N ASN A 25 0.22 -4.84 -5.89
CA ASN A 25 -0.37 -5.90 -5.09
C ASN A 25 0.19 -5.78 -3.69
N ILE A 26 -0.65 -6.09 -2.69
CA ILE A 26 -0.24 -6.06 -1.30
C ILE A 26 -0.36 -7.46 -0.72
N GLU A 27 0.72 -7.93 -0.12
CA GLU A 27 0.75 -9.22 0.56
C GLU A 27 0.73 -9.00 2.06
N LEU A 28 -0.23 -9.64 2.74
CA LEU A 28 -0.31 -9.60 4.19
C LEU A 28 0.66 -10.63 4.78
N ARG A 29 1.50 -10.16 5.72
CA ARG A 29 2.45 -11.00 6.44
C ARG A 29 2.14 -10.92 7.93
N PRO A 30 2.68 -11.84 8.77
CA PRO A 30 2.39 -11.82 10.20
C PRO A 30 2.74 -10.52 10.90
N LYS A 31 3.82 -9.85 10.51
CA LYS A 31 4.29 -8.62 11.19
C LYS A 31 4.28 -7.38 10.33
N GLY A 32 3.73 -7.45 9.13
CA GLY A 32 3.70 -6.31 8.23
C GLY A 32 3.11 -6.65 6.88
N ILE A 33 3.38 -5.79 5.92
CA ILE A 33 2.93 -5.99 4.54
C ILE A 33 4.10 -5.85 3.58
N ILE A 34 3.94 -6.43 2.40
CA ILE A 34 4.84 -6.19 1.28
C ILE A 34 3.99 -5.59 0.16
N VAL A 35 4.38 -4.40 -0.28
CA VAL A 35 3.72 -3.71 -1.39
C VAL A 35 4.56 -3.96 -2.64
N TYR A 36 3.99 -4.69 -3.59
CA TYR A 36 4.64 -4.94 -4.87
C TYR A 36 4.19 -3.90 -5.88
N ILE A 37 5.14 -3.32 -6.59
CA ILE A 37 4.88 -2.29 -7.59
C ILE A 37 5.36 -2.79 -8.94
N ALA A 38 4.48 -2.80 -9.93
CA ALA A 38 4.78 -3.22 -11.28
C ALA A 38 4.59 -2.07 -12.26
N GLU A 39 5.65 -1.72 -12.98
CA GLU A 39 5.64 -0.72 -14.04
C GLU A 39 6.31 -1.33 -15.27
N GLY A 40 5.51 -1.72 -16.25
CA GLY A 40 6.05 -2.42 -17.40
C GLY A 40 6.81 -3.68 -16.98
N LEU A 41 8.10 -3.76 -17.31
CA LEU A 41 8.96 -4.87 -16.92
C LEU A 41 9.66 -4.66 -15.57
N ASN A 42 9.53 -3.46 -15.01
CA ASN A 42 10.16 -3.14 -13.74
C ASN A 42 9.32 -3.66 -12.57
N ARG A 43 10.00 -4.16 -11.55
CA ARG A 43 9.35 -4.71 -10.34
C ARG A 43 10.06 -4.17 -9.11
N PHE A 44 9.27 -3.61 -8.19
CA PHE A 44 9.76 -3.09 -6.92
C PHE A 44 8.95 -3.66 -5.79
N SER A 45 9.54 -3.72 -4.60
CA SER A 45 8.81 -4.11 -3.40
C SER A 45 9.13 -3.14 -2.26
N TRP A 46 8.11 -2.89 -1.44
CA TRP A 46 8.21 -2.02 -0.28
C TRP A 46 7.69 -2.78 0.93
N VAL A 47 8.58 -3.08 1.85
CA VAL A 47 8.24 -3.84 3.06
C VAL A 47 7.92 -2.86 4.18
N ILE A 48 6.75 -2.99 4.79
CA ILE A 48 6.30 -2.09 5.85
C ILE A 48 5.84 -2.90 7.06
N PRO A 49 6.55 -2.82 8.19
CA PRO A 49 6.05 -3.40 9.44
C PRO A 49 4.75 -2.73 9.88
N TYR A 50 3.85 -3.47 10.53
CA TYR A 50 2.57 -2.89 10.95
C TYR A 50 2.73 -1.69 11.87
N TYR A 51 3.75 -1.69 12.73
CA TYR A 51 3.94 -0.59 13.67
C TYR A 51 4.37 0.73 12.98
N LYS A 52 4.85 0.65 11.74
CA LYS A 52 5.23 1.82 10.94
C LYS A 52 4.21 2.19 9.87
N LEU A 53 3.15 1.39 9.73
CA LEU A 53 2.16 1.56 8.68
C LEU A 53 1.05 2.50 9.11
N ALA A 54 0.78 3.53 8.32
CA ALA A 54 -0.41 4.37 8.46
C ALA A 54 -1.28 4.20 7.22
N ILE A 55 -2.58 4.07 7.43
CA ILE A 55 -3.55 3.87 6.36
C ILE A 55 -4.57 5.00 6.44
N TYR A 56 -4.75 5.71 5.32
CA TYR A 56 -5.77 6.76 5.20
C TYR A 56 -6.80 6.34 4.16
N LYS A 57 -8.06 6.68 4.42
CA LYS A 57 -9.19 6.25 3.57
C LYS A 57 -9.72 7.35 2.65
N THR A 58 -9.43 8.62 2.95
CA THR A 58 -10.01 9.76 2.24
C THR A 58 -8.91 10.61 1.61
N PRO A 59 -9.08 11.08 0.35
CA PRO A 59 -10.20 10.79 -0.56
C PRO A 59 -10.21 9.37 -1.11
N ASN A 60 -9.05 8.74 -1.25
CA ASN A 60 -8.86 7.35 -1.67
C ASN A 60 -7.94 6.66 -0.67
N TYR A 61 -7.96 5.33 -0.66
CA TYR A 61 -7.04 4.60 0.20
C TYR A 61 -5.59 4.94 -0.14
N SER A 62 -4.81 5.20 0.90
CA SER A 62 -3.37 5.42 0.78
C SER A 62 -2.65 4.76 1.94
N ILE A 63 -1.42 4.34 1.69
CA ILE A 63 -0.53 3.78 2.71
C ILE A 63 0.68 4.67 2.86
N HIS A 64 1.10 4.87 4.10
CA HIS A 64 2.20 5.76 4.45
C HIS A 64 3.14 5.08 5.42
N SER A 65 4.44 5.31 5.27
CA SER A 65 5.46 4.86 6.20
C SER A 65 6.76 5.64 5.96
N ASP A 66 7.39 6.07 7.04
CA ASP A 66 8.70 6.75 7.00
C ASP A 66 8.76 7.92 6.01
N GLY A 67 7.69 8.72 5.93
CA GLY A 67 7.63 9.88 5.03
C GLY A 67 7.34 9.55 3.57
N ASN A 68 7.13 8.29 3.23
CA ASN A 68 6.75 7.88 1.89
C ASN A 68 5.29 7.45 1.84
N PHE A 69 4.67 7.56 0.67
CA PHE A 69 3.29 7.15 0.53
C PHE A 69 2.97 6.64 -0.88
N ILE A 70 1.91 5.84 -0.95
CA ILE A 70 1.28 5.41 -2.19
C ILE A 70 -0.23 5.58 -2.01
N ARG A 71 -0.85 6.31 -2.94
CA ARG A 71 -2.31 6.46 -3.01
C ARG A 71 -2.84 5.64 -4.17
N PHE A 72 -3.90 4.88 -3.91
CA PHE A 72 -4.51 4.01 -4.92
C PHE A 72 -5.67 4.69 -5.61
N SER A 73 -5.86 4.36 -6.88
CA SER A 73 -6.98 4.88 -7.67
C SER A 73 -8.29 4.24 -7.21
N ASN A 74 -9.37 5.03 -7.19
CA ASN A 74 -10.70 4.56 -6.86
C ASN A 74 -11.42 4.15 -8.16
N ASP A 75 -11.03 3.03 -8.73
CA ASP A 75 -11.61 2.48 -9.96
C ASP A 75 -12.49 1.25 -9.69
N LEU A 76 -12.91 0.58 -10.75
CA LEU A 76 -13.76 -0.61 -10.66
C LEU A 76 -13.10 -1.73 -9.84
N ASN A 77 -11.79 -1.88 -9.97
CA ASN A 77 -11.04 -2.90 -9.22
C ASN A 77 -10.98 -2.57 -7.74
N PHE A 78 -11.12 -1.31 -7.38
CA PHE A 78 -11.09 -0.88 -5.99
C PHE A 78 -12.21 -1.50 -5.17
N LYS A 79 -13.42 -1.60 -5.72
CA LYS A 79 -14.56 -2.20 -5.02
C LYS A 79 -14.29 -3.67 -4.66
N GLU A 80 -13.63 -4.40 -5.54
CA GLU A 80 -13.25 -5.78 -5.31
C GLU A 80 -12.22 -5.91 -4.19
N ASN A 81 -11.42 -4.86 -3.98
CA ASN A 81 -10.36 -4.85 -2.99
C ASN A 81 -10.77 -4.25 -1.64
N LEU A 82 -12.03 -3.78 -1.50
CA LEU A 82 -12.49 -3.21 -0.22
C LEU A 82 -12.39 -4.20 0.94
N LYS A 83 -12.75 -5.44 0.72
CA LYS A 83 -12.64 -6.49 1.75
C LYS A 83 -11.18 -6.69 2.17
N PHE A 84 -10.27 -6.61 1.22
CA PHE A 84 -8.85 -6.72 1.47
C PHE A 84 -8.35 -5.58 2.36
N PHE A 85 -8.76 -4.33 2.07
CA PHE A 85 -8.36 -3.19 2.88
C PHE A 85 -8.93 -3.28 4.30
N LYS A 86 -10.14 -3.77 4.46
CA LYS A 86 -10.72 -4.04 5.80
C LYS A 86 -9.90 -5.07 6.55
N LYS A 87 -9.49 -6.14 5.87
CA LYS A 87 -8.64 -7.17 6.46
C LYS A 87 -7.28 -6.61 6.86
N LEU A 88 -6.68 -5.76 6.02
CA LEU A 88 -5.41 -5.11 6.29
C LEU A 88 -5.49 -4.23 7.54
N VAL A 89 -6.52 -3.38 7.63
CA VAL A 89 -6.72 -2.52 8.80
C VAL A 89 -6.88 -3.35 10.07
N ASN A 90 -7.61 -4.45 10.00
CA ASN A 90 -7.82 -5.35 11.13
C ASN A 90 -6.50 -6.01 11.58
N HIS A 91 -5.70 -6.50 10.66
CA HIS A 91 -4.38 -7.09 10.95
C HIS A 91 -3.46 -6.09 11.63
N LYS A 92 -3.43 -4.86 11.12
CA LYS A 92 -2.63 -3.79 11.73
C LYS A 92 -3.09 -3.50 13.14
N SER A 93 -4.40 -3.39 13.37
CA SER A 93 -4.97 -3.11 14.68
C SER A 93 -4.62 -4.20 15.69
N LEU A 94 -4.80 -5.47 15.33
CA LEU A 94 -4.47 -6.59 16.19
C LEU A 94 -2.99 -6.63 16.55
N ASN A 95 -2.12 -6.33 15.59
CA ASN A 95 -0.67 -6.32 15.82
C ASN A 95 -0.27 -5.20 16.77
N ASN A 96 -0.86 -4.01 16.60
CA ASN A 96 -0.60 -2.88 17.48
C ASN A 96 -1.11 -3.14 18.92
N GLU A 97 -2.26 -3.80 19.07
CA GLU A 97 -2.77 -4.19 20.38
C GLU A 97 -1.81 -5.13 21.11
N GLN A 98 -1.25 -6.11 20.40
CA GLN A 98 -0.27 -7.02 20.97
C GLN A 98 0.97 -6.27 21.45
N LEU A 99 1.41 -5.25 20.74
CA LEU A 99 2.54 -4.42 21.14
C LEU A 99 2.23 -3.59 22.38
N ASN A 100 0.97 -3.19 22.56
CA ASN A 100 0.56 -2.37 23.70
C ASN A 100 0.38 -3.16 25.01
N ILE A 101 0.23 -4.46 24.93
CA ILE A 101 0.06 -5.34 26.08
C ILE A 101 1.40 -5.57 26.82
N ILE A 102 2.49 -5.36 26.17
CA ILE A 102 3.81 -5.51 26.74
C ILE A 102 4.21 -4.27 27.54
#